data_7c7896f8e850d14b9d7e5705ef8eab19
#
_entry.id   7c7896f8e850d14b9d7e5705ef8eab19
#
_cell.length_a   1.000
_cell.length_b   1.000
_cell.length_c   1.000
_cell.angle_alpha   90.00
_cell.angle_beta   90.00
_cell.angle_gamma   90.00
#
_symmetry.space_group_name_H-M   'P 1'
#
loop_
_entity.id
_entity.type
_entity.pdbx_description
1 polymer ?
#
loop_
_entity_poly.entity_id
_entity_poly.type
_entity_poly.pdbx_seq_one_letter_code
_entity_poly.pdbx_strand_id
1 'polypeptide(L)'
;MTCCLPLGSVLAAILGAYLEPYVGWRGLFAIGLLPAFLTLLIRAWVPESPRWLMRMGRPEEARNSLAWALQVDPREIELPTTVPEVQKTSWPELFKYPRSMAVTVLTSLGSQTAGNGIGLWAPTLLVLLLKIPPAEASFLLIFAGLAGFVGRLVWAYLADAIGRRPSGILLSLGGALSLVIAGLYHDAFLGGVSVFFLMLLAQGFFNNGGYAVVGPYAAEVWPAALRGSGMGFGYGLGNFGKIIGPLGLALIVGSSDIVAPKATLPAIEPAMYYLAAWCVIAGLAFLIWGIEVKGRSIEEIDAALAGPRAAAD
;
A
#
# COMPACT_ATOMS: atom_id res chain seq x y z
N MET A 1 -4.06 6.47 -8.98
CA MET A 1 -4.23 7.26 -7.75
C MET A 1 -3.16 7.01 -6.68
N THR A 2 -2.65 5.82 -6.47
CA THR A 2 -1.68 5.52 -5.41
C THR A 2 -0.25 6.06 -5.64
N CYS A 3 0.09 6.50 -6.86
CA CYS A 3 1.43 7.03 -7.20
C CYS A 3 1.79 8.34 -6.48
N CYS A 4 0.81 9.10 -6.00
CA CYS A 4 1.04 10.35 -5.28
C CYS A 4 1.64 10.15 -3.87
N LEU A 5 1.47 8.97 -3.24
CA LEU A 5 2.00 8.70 -1.90
C LEU A 5 3.53 8.79 -1.82
N PRO A 6 4.32 8.11 -2.70
CA PRO A 6 5.78 8.26 -2.68
C PRO A 6 6.24 9.68 -2.99
N LEU A 7 5.55 10.37 -3.92
CA LEU A 7 5.86 11.77 -4.22
C LEU A 7 5.60 12.68 -3.02
N GLY A 8 4.50 12.44 -2.28
CA GLY A 8 4.23 13.14 -1.03
C GLY A 8 5.31 12.91 0.02
N SER A 9 5.82 11.66 0.15
CA SER A 9 6.91 11.35 1.07
C SER A 9 8.23 12.02 0.66
N VAL A 10 8.55 12.07 -0.64
CA VAL A 10 9.72 12.79 -1.15
C VAL A 10 9.58 14.30 -0.87
N LEU A 11 8.40 14.87 -1.14
CA LEU A 11 8.13 16.29 -0.84
C LEU A 11 8.29 16.59 0.66
N ALA A 12 7.74 15.71 1.53
CA ALA A 12 7.87 15.86 2.97
C ALA A 12 9.34 15.78 3.43
N ALA A 13 10.14 14.89 2.83
CA ALA A 13 11.56 14.78 3.12
C ALA A 13 12.34 16.03 2.68
N ILE A 14 12.02 16.59 1.50
CA ILE A 14 12.61 17.84 1.01
C ILE A 14 12.24 19.01 1.93
N LEU A 15 10.98 19.16 2.29
CA LEU A 15 10.52 20.20 3.20
C LEU A 15 11.19 20.05 4.58
N GLY A 16 11.30 18.83 5.09
CA GLY A 16 12.02 18.55 6.34
C GLY A 16 13.49 18.95 6.26
N ALA A 17 14.19 18.54 5.18
CA ALA A 17 15.61 18.83 5.04
C ALA A 17 15.94 20.33 4.91
N TYR A 18 15.13 21.07 4.18
CA TYR A 18 15.43 22.47 3.83
C TYR A 18 14.65 23.50 4.64
N LEU A 19 13.46 23.18 5.10
CA LEU A 19 12.59 24.17 5.77
C LEU A 19 12.58 24.04 7.30
N GLU A 20 12.82 22.85 7.85
CA GLU A 20 12.83 22.64 9.29
C GLU A 20 13.77 23.59 10.05
N PRO A 21 14.98 23.90 9.56
CA PRO A 21 15.89 24.82 10.25
C PRO A 21 15.33 26.26 10.39
N TYR A 22 14.40 26.66 9.52
CA TYR A 22 13.84 28.01 9.49
C TYR A 22 12.51 28.10 10.24
N VAL A 23 11.64 27.09 10.08
CA VAL A 23 10.27 27.13 10.60
C VAL A 23 10.04 26.19 11.78
N GLY A 24 10.99 25.30 12.05
CA GLY A 24 10.88 24.25 13.04
C GLY A 24 9.79 23.22 12.72
N TRP A 25 9.67 22.19 13.54
CA TRP A 25 8.71 21.12 13.31
C TRP A 25 7.24 21.60 13.33
N ARG A 26 6.91 22.63 14.14
CA ARG A 26 5.56 23.22 14.18
C ARG A 26 5.19 23.90 12.87
N GLY A 27 6.15 24.61 12.25
CA GLY A 27 5.97 25.22 10.94
C GLY A 27 5.76 24.19 9.84
N LEU A 28 6.46 23.04 9.87
CA LEU A 28 6.24 21.94 8.93
C LEU A 28 4.82 21.37 9.06
N PHE A 29 4.31 21.19 10.28
CA PHE A 29 2.92 20.75 10.48
C PHE A 29 1.91 21.79 9.97
N ALA A 30 2.19 23.08 10.15
CA ALA A 30 1.35 24.17 9.61
C ALA A 30 1.31 24.14 8.08
N ILE A 31 2.43 23.87 7.40
CA ILE A 31 2.49 23.68 5.95
C ILE A 31 1.65 22.47 5.54
N GLY A 32 1.63 21.39 6.34
CA GLY A 32 0.79 20.23 6.13
C GLY A 32 -0.73 20.53 6.12
N LEU A 33 -1.17 21.71 6.59
CA LEU A 33 -2.56 22.16 6.47
C LEU A 33 -2.92 22.66 5.06
N LEU A 34 -1.94 23.06 4.23
CA LEU A 34 -2.20 23.57 2.88
C LEU A 34 -3.03 22.61 2.01
N PRO A 35 -2.76 21.29 1.97
CA PRO A 35 -3.62 20.37 1.25
C PRO A 35 -5.06 20.31 1.76
N ALA A 36 -5.32 20.65 3.02
CA ALA A 36 -6.69 20.70 3.55
C ALA A 36 -7.53 21.79 2.88
N PHE A 37 -6.93 22.91 2.50
CA PHE A 37 -7.61 23.96 1.73
C PHE A 37 -8.03 23.49 0.34
N LEU A 38 -7.28 22.59 -0.29
CA LEU A 38 -7.67 21.97 -1.57
C LEU A 38 -8.99 21.22 -1.45
N THR A 39 -9.28 20.61 -0.29
CA THR A 39 -10.54 19.92 -0.04
C THR A 39 -11.72 20.90 -0.10
N LEU A 40 -11.55 22.12 0.40
CA LEU A 40 -12.58 23.17 0.32
C LEU A 40 -12.82 23.59 -1.13
N LEU A 41 -11.76 23.74 -1.93
CA LEU A 41 -11.84 24.06 -3.35
C LEU A 41 -12.52 22.93 -4.14
N ILE A 42 -12.13 21.68 -3.88
CA ILE A 42 -12.77 20.50 -4.51
C ILE A 42 -14.26 20.51 -4.19
N ARG A 43 -14.64 20.71 -2.94
CA ARG A 43 -16.05 20.75 -2.51
C ARG A 43 -16.84 21.88 -3.17
N ALA A 44 -16.18 23.00 -3.49
CA ALA A 44 -16.84 24.13 -4.13
C ALA A 44 -17.01 23.95 -5.64
N TRP A 45 -16.11 23.23 -6.30
CA TRP A 45 -16.06 23.16 -7.77
C TRP A 45 -16.43 21.80 -8.36
N VAL A 46 -16.28 20.72 -7.61
CA VAL A 46 -16.59 19.37 -8.10
C VAL A 46 -17.97 18.96 -7.63
N PRO A 47 -18.89 18.63 -8.54
CA PRO A 47 -20.22 18.14 -8.21
C PRO A 47 -20.16 16.81 -7.45
N GLU A 48 -21.21 16.48 -6.75
CA GLU A 48 -21.37 15.23 -5.99
C GLU A 48 -21.45 14.02 -6.95
N SER A 49 -21.10 12.85 -6.48
CA SER A 49 -21.10 11.61 -7.28
C SER A 49 -22.48 11.34 -7.90
N PRO A 50 -22.59 11.15 -9.23
CA PRO A 50 -23.88 10.83 -9.88
C PRO A 50 -24.55 9.58 -9.28
N ARG A 51 -23.74 8.54 -8.97
CA ARG A 51 -24.26 7.30 -8.36
C ARG A 51 -24.81 7.52 -6.96
N TRP A 52 -24.19 8.39 -6.19
CA TRP A 52 -24.67 8.74 -4.86
C TRP A 52 -25.96 9.56 -4.94
N LEU A 53 -26.02 10.55 -5.84
CA LEU A 53 -27.21 11.37 -6.06
C LEU A 53 -28.41 10.53 -6.51
N MET A 54 -28.20 9.56 -7.41
CA MET A 54 -29.24 8.61 -7.81
C MET A 54 -29.77 7.80 -6.62
N ARG A 55 -28.89 7.33 -5.72
CA ARG A 55 -29.29 6.61 -4.50
C ARG A 55 -30.10 7.47 -3.50
N MET A 56 -29.81 8.77 -3.50
CA MET A 56 -30.54 9.74 -2.65
C MET A 56 -31.86 10.22 -3.28
N GLY A 57 -32.26 9.66 -4.42
CA GLY A 57 -33.48 10.07 -5.12
C GLY A 57 -33.39 11.46 -5.76
N ARG A 58 -32.19 11.90 -6.14
CA ARG A 58 -31.91 13.21 -6.76
C ARG A 58 -31.44 13.05 -8.20
N PRO A 59 -32.29 12.54 -9.14
CA PRO A 59 -31.86 12.18 -10.49
C PRO A 59 -31.46 13.39 -11.33
N GLU A 60 -32.12 14.54 -11.19
CA GLU A 60 -31.76 15.75 -11.97
C GLU A 60 -30.35 16.26 -11.62
N GLU A 61 -29.99 16.22 -10.33
CA GLU A 61 -28.64 16.60 -9.93
C GLU A 61 -27.58 15.55 -10.36
N ALA A 62 -27.97 14.27 -10.37
CA ALA A 62 -27.12 13.22 -10.92
C ALA A 62 -26.85 13.43 -12.42
N ARG A 63 -27.86 13.82 -13.18
CA ARG A 63 -27.75 14.17 -14.59
C ARG A 63 -26.79 15.33 -14.81
N ASN A 64 -26.96 16.42 -14.06
CA ASN A 64 -26.09 17.59 -14.12
C ASN A 64 -24.65 17.28 -13.75
N SER A 65 -24.44 16.46 -12.71
CA SER A 65 -23.13 16.02 -12.30
C SER A 65 -22.43 15.16 -13.37
N LEU A 66 -23.17 14.27 -14.02
CA LEU A 66 -22.64 13.44 -15.10
C LEU A 66 -22.35 14.28 -16.35
N ALA A 67 -23.21 15.23 -16.69
CA ALA A 67 -23.02 16.19 -17.77
C ALA A 67 -21.76 17.02 -17.57
N TRP A 68 -21.54 17.50 -16.36
CA TRP A 68 -20.33 18.22 -16.00
C TRP A 68 -19.07 17.35 -16.18
N ALA A 69 -19.12 16.07 -15.78
CA ALA A 69 -17.99 15.16 -15.90
C ALA A 69 -17.68 14.79 -17.36
N LEU A 70 -18.69 14.63 -18.20
CA LEU A 70 -18.55 14.27 -19.62
C LEU A 70 -18.41 15.49 -20.54
N GLN A 71 -18.61 16.71 -20.03
CA GLN A 71 -18.60 17.97 -20.78
C GLN A 71 -19.62 17.98 -21.93
N VAL A 72 -20.83 17.44 -21.67
CA VAL A 72 -21.96 17.38 -22.62
C VAL A 72 -23.19 18.09 -22.04
N ASP A 73 -24.22 18.34 -22.89
CA ASP A 73 -25.47 18.91 -22.42
C ASP A 73 -26.19 17.92 -21.51
N PRO A 74 -26.74 18.34 -20.35
CA PRO A 74 -27.52 17.47 -19.47
C PRO A 74 -28.70 16.77 -20.15
N ARG A 75 -29.23 17.33 -21.21
CA ARG A 75 -30.35 16.78 -22.03
C ARG A 75 -29.95 15.54 -22.82
N GLU A 76 -28.65 15.39 -23.12
CA GLU A 76 -28.13 14.25 -23.87
C GLU A 76 -27.87 13.03 -22.99
N ILE A 77 -28.04 13.18 -21.68
CA ILE A 77 -27.75 12.11 -20.72
C ILE A 77 -29.02 11.32 -20.38
N GLU A 78 -29.04 10.07 -20.79
CA GLU A 78 -29.99 9.09 -20.33
C GLU A 78 -29.52 8.45 -19.00
N LEU A 79 -30.27 8.67 -17.93
CA LEU A 79 -30.00 8.01 -16.65
C LEU A 79 -30.66 6.63 -16.64
N PRO A 80 -30.01 5.62 -16.02
CA PRO A 80 -30.63 4.32 -15.85
C PRO A 80 -31.89 4.45 -14.99
N THR A 81 -32.99 3.88 -15.47
CA THR A 81 -34.29 3.91 -14.80
C THR A 81 -34.31 3.10 -13.51
N THR A 82 -33.42 2.13 -13.39
CA THR A 82 -33.29 1.30 -12.18
C THR A 82 -31.95 1.58 -11.51
N VAL A 83 -32.01 2.11 -10.29
CA VAL A 83 -30.84 2.17 -9.42
C VAL A 83 -30.66 0.79 -8.82
N PRO A 84 -29.50 0.12 -9.03
CA PRO A 84 -29.26 -1.18 -8.41
C PRO A 84 -29.44 -1.08 -6.90
N GLU A 85 -30.34 -1.90 -6.36
CA GLU A 85 -30.59 -1.95 -4.93
C GLU A 85 -29.29 -2.34 -4.22
N VAL A 86 -28.89 -1.57 -3.22
CA VAL A 86 -27.69 -1.89 -2.45
C VAL A 86 -28.03 -3.09 -1.58
N GLN A 87 -27.56 -4.26 -1.96
CA GLN A 87 -27.64 -5.42 -1.10
C GLN A 87 -27.01 -5.06 0.25
N LYS A 88 -27.81 -5.10 1.30
CA LYS A 88 -27.32 -4.93 2.67
C LYS A 88 -26.48 -6.14 3.02
N THR A 89 -25.18 -6.03 2.84
CA THR A 89 -24.24 -7.08 3.19
C THR A 89 -23.88 -6.97 4.67
N SER A 90 -23.84 -8.12 5.35
CA SER A 90 -23.47 -8.20 6.74
C SER A 90 -22.00 -8.65 6.89
N TRP A 91 -21.31 -8.15 7.91
CA TRP A 91 -19.93 -8.54 8.23
C TRP A 91 -19.69 -10.06 8.35
N PRO A 92 -20.62 -10.85 8.95
CA PRO A 92 -20.50 -12.30 9.00
C PRO A 92 -20.42 -12.99 7.63
N GLU A 93 -20.92 -12.37 6.57
CA GLU A 93 -20.85 -12.95 5.22
C GLU A 93 -19.40 -13.02 4.67
N LEU A 94 -18.50 -12.20 5.18
CA LEU A 94 -17.07 -12.28 4.82
C LEU A 94 -16.46 -13.63 5.15
N PHE A 95 -16.90 -14.27 6.25
CA PHE A 95 -16.40 -15.57 6.69
C PHE A 95 -16.80 -16.74 5.75
N LYS A 96 -17.75 -16.51 4.84
CA LYS A 96 -18.08 -17.47 3.78
C LYS A 96 -16.97 -17.56 2.72
N TYR A 97 -16.06 -16.58 2.68
CA TYR A 97 -14.96 -16.47 1.72
C TYR A 97 -13.59 -16.56 2.40
N PRO A 98 -13.22 -17.67 3.05
CA PRO A 98 -12.00 -17.79 3.84
C PRO A 98 -10.73 -17.60 3.00
N ARG A 99 -10.77 -17.99 1.72
CA ARG A 99 -9.67 -17.83 0.78
C ARG A 99 -9.37 -16.34 0.49
N SER A 100 -10.40 -15.56 0.16
CA SER A 100 -10.28 -14.13 -0.05
C SER A 100 -9.83 -13.41 1.22
N MET A 101 -10.36 -13.82 2.37
CA MET A 101 -9.97 -13.29 3.66
C MET A 101 -8.49 -13.57 3.97
N ALA A 102 -8.04 -14.81 3.82
CA ALA A 102 -6.65 -15.18 4.08
C ALA A 102 -5.68 -14.41 3.18
N VAL A 103 -5.93 -14.35 1.87
CA VAL A 103 -5.01 -13.66 0.95
C VAL A 103 -4.98 -12.16 1.21
N THR A 104 -6.12 -11.50 1.42
CA THR A 104 -6.15 -10.03 1.63
C THR A 104 -5.53 -9.64 2.97
N VAL A 105 -5.78 -10.39 4.04
CA VAL A 105 -5.20 -10.12 5.37
C VAL A 105 -3.70 -10.38 5.38
N LEU A 106 -3.25 -11.56 4.93
CA LEU A 106 -1.83 -11.94 5.03
C LEU A 106 -0.94 -11.12 4.10
N THR A 107 -1.40 -10.81 2.88
CA THR A 107 -0.62 -9.95 1.98
C THR A 107 -0.52 -8.52 2.50
N SER A 108 -1.61 -7.96 3.03
CA SER A 108 -1.61 -6.63 3.63
C SER A 108 -0.77 -6.60 4.91
N LEU A 109 -0.92 -7.59 5.79
CA LEU A 109 -0.18 -7.68 7.05
C LEU A 109 1.32 -7.81 6.80
N GLY A 110 1.73 -8.70 5.91
CA GLY A 110 3.15 -8.91 5.57
C GLY A 110 3.79 -7.66 4.96
N SER A 111 3.13 -7.04 3.97
CA SER A 111 3.62 -5.83 3.33
C SER A 111 3.72 -4.65 4.29
N GLN A 112 2.71 -4.47 5.16
CA GLN A 112 2.69 -3.38 6.14
C GLN A 112 3.73 -3.59 7.24
N THR A 113 3.93 -4.83 7.73
CA THR A 113 4.94 -5.15 8.75
C THR A 113 6.34 -4.89 8.23
N ALA A 114 6.68 -5.43 7.05
CA ALA A 114 8.00 -5.24 6.46
C ALA A 114 8.26 -3.78 6.08
N GLY A 115 7.30 -3.13 5.40
CA GLY A 115 7.46 -1.76 4.94
C GLY A 115 7.58 -0.73 6.06
N ASN A 116 6.74 -0.84 7.11
CA ASN A 116 6.83 0.08 8.23
C ASN A 116 8.02 -0.23 9.15
N GLY A 117 8.38 -1.52 9.32
CA GLY A 117 9.55 -1.91 10.09
C GLY A 117 10.84 -1.34 9.50
N ILE A 118 11.10 -1.58 8.21
CA ILE A 118 12.30 -1.04 7.55
C ILE A 118 12.26 0.49 7.48
N GLY A 119 11.10 1.08 7.20
CA GLY A 119 10.93 2.54 7.15
C GLY A 119 11.28 3.23 8.47
N LEU A 120 10.98 2.60 9.60
CA LEU A 120 11.33 3.12 10.92
C LEU A 120 12.84 3.09 11.17
N TRP A 121 13.52 2.01 10.74
CA TRP A 121 14.93 1.79 11.04
C TRP A 121 15.89 2.33 9.97
N ALA A 122 15.46 2.48 8.71
CA ALA A 122 16.30 2.87 7.60
C ALA A 122 17.14 4.13 7.85
N PRO A 123 16.60 5.25 8.39
CA PRO A 123 17.40 6.45 8.66
C PRO A 123 18.52 6.16 9.67
N THR A 124 18.17 5.49 10.77
CA THR A 124 19.12 5.18 11.86
C THR A 124 20.19 4.19 11.39
N LEU A 125 19.81 3.18 10.59
CA LEU A 125 20.75 2.20 10.05
C LEU A 125 21.75 2.84 9.08
N LEU A 126 21.31 3.78 8.23
CA LEU A 126 22.20 4.52 7.35
C LEU A 126 23.22 5.33 8.15
N VAL A 127 22.80 6.03 9.21
CA VAL A 127 23.69 6.77 10.11
C VAL A 127 24.69 5.83 10.78
N LEU A 128 24.24 4.68 11.31
CA LEU A 128 25.07 3.70 12.00
C LEU A 128 26.10 3.04 11.08
N LEU A 129 25.67 2.58 9.91
CA LEU A 129 26.50 1.78 8.99
C LEU A 129 27.46 2.65 8.17
N LEU A 130 26.98 3.79 7.69
CA LEU A 130 27.78 4.67 6.84
C LEU A 130 28.56 5.72 7.65
N LYS A 131 28.29 5.84 8.95
CA LYS A 131 28.87 6.86 9.85
C LYS A 131 28.72 8.28 9.31
N ILE A 132 27.56 8.55 8.69
CA ILE A 132 27.20 9.85 8.10
C ILE A 132 26.27 10.62 9.05
N PRO A 133 26.22 11.95 8.95
CA PRO A 133 25.25 12.74 9.71
C PRO A 133 23.79 12.43 9.30
N PRO A 134 22.81 12.65 10.20
CA PRO A 134 21.39 12.40 9.91
C PRO A 134 20.85 13.13 8.68
N ALA A 135 21.38 14.30 8.37
CA ALA A 135 20.99 15.08 7.18
C ALA A 135 21.35 14.34 5.88
N GLU A 136 22.54 13.76 5.80
CA GLU A 136 23.00 12.96 4.64
C GLU A 136 22.20 11.65 4.55
N ALA A 137 21.92 10.98 5.67
CA ALA A 137 21.06 9.80 5.68
C ALA A 137 19.66 10.13 5.15
N SER A 138 19.10 11.26 5.54
CA SER A 138 17.81 11.75 5.03
C SER A 138 17.85 12.03 3.53
N PHE A 139 18.96 12.59 3.04
CA PHE A 139 19.18 12.80 1.60
C PHE A 139 19.20 11.47 0.83
N LEU A 140 19.88 10.44 1.34
CA LEU A 140 19.88 9.12 0.72
C LEU A 140 18.49 8.48 0.66
N LEU A 141 17.62 8.76 1.63
CA LEU A 141 16.24 8.26 1.63
C LEU A 141 15.37 8.86 0.51
N ILE A 142 15.75 10.01 -0.05
CA ILE A 142 15.09 10.56 -1.25
C ILE A 142 15.22 9.56 -2.42
N PHE A 143 16.39 8.97 -2.60
CA PHE A 143 16.60 7.96 -3.65
C PHE A 143 15.79 6.68 -3.40
N ALA A 144 15.64 6.26 -2.14
CA ALA A 144 14.75 5.15 -1.79
C ALA A 144 13.28 5.46 -2.10
N GLY A 145 12.84 6.69 -1.86
CA GLY A 145 11.51 7.18 -2.24
C GLY A 145 11.31 7.19 -3.76
N LEU A 146 12.30 7.66 -4.52
CA LEU A 146 12.27 7.65 -5.99
C LEU A 146 12.27 6.23 -6.55
N ALA A 147 13.09 5.33 -6.00
CA ALA A 147 13.05 3.91 -6.36
C ALA A 147 11.67 3.31 -6.10
N GLY A 148 11.03 3.69 -5.00
CA GLY A 148 9.66 3.30 -4.68
C GLY A 148 8.63 3.85 -5.66
N PHE A 149 8.79 5.09 -6.13
CA PHE A 149 7.93 5.67 -7.16
C PHE A 149 8.07 4.92 -8.49
N VAL A 150 9.29 4.68 -8.94
CA VAL A 150 9.57 3.89 -10.16
C VAL A 150 9.00 2.48 -10.01
N GLY A 151 9.24 1.84 -8.86
CA GLY A 151 8.69 0.53 -8.56
C GLY A 151 7.17 0.50 -8.70
N ARG A 152 6.49 1.52 -8.22
CA ARG A 152 5.01 1.61 -8.31
C ARG A 152 4.51 1.69 -9.75
N LEU A 153 5.20 2.43 -10.62
CA LEU A 153 4.86 2.51 -12.04
C LEU A 153 5.14 1.19 -12.77
N VAL A 154 6.32 0.63 -12.55
CA VAL A 154 6.73 -0.63 -13.18
C VAL A 154 5.80 -1.77 -12.78
N TRP A 155 5.52 -1.92 -11.49
CA TRP A 155 4.67 -3.00 -10.99
C TRP A 155 3.19 -2.81 -11.30
N ALA A 156 2.71 -1.58 -11.46
CA ALA A 156 1.36 -1.34 -11.98
C ALA A 156 1.25 -1.88 -13.41
N TYR A 157 2.22 -1.58 -14.27
CA TYR A 157 2.27 -2.11 -15.64
C TYR A 157 2.44 -3.63 -15.66
N LEU A 158 3.37 -4.18 -14.87
CA LEU A 158 3.61 -5.62 -14.79
C LEU A 158 2.38 -6.39 -14.28
N ALA A 159 1.65 -5.84 -13.30
CA ALA A 159 0.43 -6.46 -12.80
C ALA A 159 -0.64 -6.61 -13.88
N ASP A 160 -0.72 -5.66 -14.82
CA ASP A 160 -1.60 -5.76 -15.98
C ASP A 160 -1.03 -6.70 -17.05
N ALA A 161 0.30 -6.75 -17.22
CA ALA A 161 0.97 -7.55 -18.25
C ALA A 161 1.07 -9.05 -17.91
N ILE A 162 1.43 -9.41 -16.66
CA ILE A 162 1.65 -10.81 -16.24
C ILE A 162 0.58 -11.33 -15.28
N GLY A 163 -0.28 -10.47 -14.75
CA GLY A 163 -1.33 -10.78 -13.79
C GLY A 163 -1.01 -10.37 -12.35
N ARG A 164 -2.08 -10.28 -11.53
CA ARG A 164 -1.95 -9.81 -10.15
C ARG A 164 -1.26 -10.83 -9.25
N ARG A 165 -1.60 -12.10 -9.40
CA ARG A 165 -1.04 -13.17 -8.57
C ARG A 165 0.48 -13.36 -8.77
N PRO A 166 1.02 -13.56 -9.99
CA PRO A 166 2.46 -13.68 -10.20
C PRO A 166 3.22 -12.41 -9.81
N SER A 167 2.65 -11.23 -10.08
CA SER A 167 3.24 -9.96 -9.64
C SER A 167 3.35 -9.87 -8.12
N GLY A 168 2.32 -10.27 -7.38
CA GLY A 168 2.33 -10.29 -5.92
C GLY A 168 3.38 -11.24 -5.35
N ILE A 169 3.56 -12.42 -5.96
CA ILE A 169 4.61 -13.39 -5.58
C ILE A 169 6.00 -12.79 -5.81
N LEU A 170 6.26 -12.26 -7.02
CA LEU A 170 7.57 -11.68 -7.38
C LEU A 170 7.94 -10.49 -6.51
N LEU A 171 6.99 -9.59 -6.26
CA LEU A 171 7.16 -8.45 -5.36
C LEU A 171 7.56 -8.88 -3.96
N SER A 172 6.83 -9.82 -3.40
CA SER A 172 7.05 -10.31 -2.04
C SER A 172 8.38 -11.03 -1.90
N LEU A 173 8.71 -11.90 -2.85
CA LEU A 173 10.00 -12.62 -2.85
C LEU A 173 11.18 -11.68 -3.14
N GLY A 174 11.04 -10.73 -4.06
CA GLY A 174 12.04 -9.71 -4.32
C GLY A 174 12.31 -8.83 -3.10
N GLY A 175 11.26 -8.42 -2.39
CA GLY A 175 11.37 -7.70 -1.13
C GLY A 175 12.04 -8.53 -0.03
N ALA A 176 11.68 -9.80 0.12
CA ALA A 176 12.32 -10.72 1.07
C ALA A 176 13.80 -10.89 0.77
N LEU A 177 14.15 -11.16 -0.50
CA LEU A 177 15.53 -11.33 -0.93
C LEU A 177 16.38 -10.06 -0.68
N SER A 178 15.82 -8.89 -0.97
CA SER A 178 16.50 -7.61 -0.70
C SER A 178 16.81 -7.45 0.79
N LEU A 179 15.87 -7.79 1.68
CA LEU A 179 16.08 -7.72 3.12
C LEU A 179 17.10 -8.75 3.62
N VAL A 180 17.07 -9.98 3.11
CA VAL A 180 18.05 -11.01 3.47
C VAL A 180 19.47 -10.57 3.06
N ILE A 181 19.64 -10.07 1.84
CA ILE A 181 20.94 -9.58 1.36
C ILE A 181 21.37 -8.34 2.19
N ALA A 182 20.44 -7.45 2.52
CA ALA A 182 20.72 -6.30 3.39
C ALA A 182 21.20 -6.72 4.79
N GLY A 183 20.66 -7.78 5.36
CA GLY A 183 21.12 -8.33 6.63
C GLY A 183 22.49 -8.97 6.56
N LEU A 184 22.70 -9.87 5.57
CA LEU A 184 23.94 -10.63 5.40
C LEU A 184 25.15 -9.74 5.02
N TYR A 185 24.95 -8.73 4.20
CA TYR A 185 26.00 -7.91 3.62
C TYR A 185 25.90 -6.44 4.03
N HIS A 186 25.40 -6.17 5.24
CA HIS A 186 25.18 -4.80 5.73
C HIS A 186 26.48 -3.97 5.81
N ASP A 187 27.65 -4.62 6.04
CA ASP A 187 28.95 -3.97 6.13
C ASP A 187 29.70 -3.94 4.78
N ALA A 188 29.17 -4.59 3.74
CA ALA A 188 29.85 -4.73 2.47
C ALA A 188 29.65 -3.50 1.57
N PHE A 189 30.65 -3.25 0.71
CA PHE A 189 30.62 -2.20 -0.31
C PHE A 189 30.83 -2.80 -1.68
N LEU A 190 30.07 -2.35 -2.66
CA LEU A 190 30.19 -2.70 -4.06
C LEU A 190 30.50 -1.43 -4.88
N GLY A 191 31.69 -1.33 -5.46
CA GLY A 191 32.09 -0.15 -6.22
C GLY A 191 32.04 1.17 -5.43
N GLY A 192 32.29 1.11 -4.10
CA GLY A 192 32.24 2.28 -3.21
C GLY A 192 30.85 2.62 -2.68
N VAL A 193 29.81 1.88 -3.09
CA VAL A 193 28.44 2.06 -2.60
C VAL A 193 28.10 0.95 -1.60
N SER A 194 27.48 1.31 -0.48
CA SER A 194 27.05 0.34 0.53
C SER A 194 26.02 -0.63 -0.06
N VAL A 195 26.22 -1.93 0.15
CA VAL A 195 25.27 -2.98 -0.25
C VAL A 195 23.96 -2.81 0.50
N PHE A 196 23.99 -2.43 1.78
CA PHE A 196 22.79 -2.12 2.55
C PHE A 196 21.96 -1.03 1.88
N PHE A 197 22.58 0.05 1.43
CA PHE A 197 21.87 1.14 0.74
C PHE A 197 21.29 0.67 -0.59
N LEU A 198 22.03 -0.11 -1.40
CA LEU A 198 21.50 -0.67 -2.65
C LEU A 198 20.27 -1.57 -2.38
N MET A 199 20.32 -2.38 -1.34
CA MET A 199 19.21 -3.24 -0.96
C MET A 199 18.03 -2.44 -0.39
N LEU A 200 18.28 -1.30 0.24
CA LEU A 200 17.25 -0.36 0.65
C LEU A 200 16.51 0.25 -0.55
N LEU A 201 17.23 0.59 -1.63
CA LEU A 201 16.63 1.02 -2.90
C LEU A 201 15.77 -0.10 -3.50
N ALA A 202 16.29 -1.33 -3.55
CA ALA A 202 15.55 -2.49 -4.04
C ALA A 202 14.30 -2.76 -3.20
N GLN A 203 14.41 -2.68 -1.88
CA GLN A 203 13.27 -2.81 -0.97
C GLN A 203 12.22 -1.71 -1.21
N GLY A 204 12.65 -0.47 -1.42
CA GLY A 204 11.77 0.63 -1.81
C GLY A 204 11.01 0.31 -3.09
N PHE A 205 11.70 -0.19 -4.12
CA PHE A 205 11.14 -0.58 -5.41
C PHE A 205 10.10 -1.70 -5.27
N PHE A 206 10.40 -2.78 -4.54
CA PHE A 206 9.49 -3.89 -4.36
C PHE A 206 8.33 -3.54 -3.41
N ASN A 207 8.59 -2.99 -2.24
CA ASN A 207 7.56 -2.72 -1.24
C ASN A 207 6.56 -1.66 -1.72
N ASN A 208 7.04 -0.52 -2.26
CA ASN A 208 6.14 0.48 -2.81
C ASN A 208 5.43 0.01 -4.07
N GLY A 209 6.07 -0.83 -4.90
CA GLY A 209 5.42 -1.55 -6.00
C GLY A 209 4.26 -2.41 -5.53
N GLY A 210 4.40 -3.03 -4.34
CA GLY A 210 3.36 -3.83 -3.70
C GLY A 210 2.04 -3.08 -3.52
N TYR A 211 2.06 -1.80 -3.22
CA TYR A 211 0.82 -1.00 -3.11
C TYR A 211 0.08 -0.81 -4.43
N ALA A 212 0.75 -0.95 -5.57
CA ALA A 212 0.08 -0.95 -6.87
C ALA A 212 -0.63 -2.26 -7.17
N VAL A 213 -0.19 -3.36 -6.56
CA VAL A 213 -0.75 -4.71 -6.77
C VAL A 213 -1.72 -5.09 -5.65
N VAL A 214 -1.29 -5.01 -4.38
CA VAL A 214 -2.05 -5.47 -3.22
C VAL A 214 -3.36 -4.71 -3.04
N GLY A 215 -3.35 -3.39 -3.29
CA GLY A 215 -4.54 -2.56 -3.14
C GLY A 215 -5.68 -2.94 -4.08
N PRO A 216 -5.49 -2.87 -5.41
CA PRO A 216 -6.48 -3.32 -6.37
C PRO A 216 -6.86 -4.78 -6.18
N TYR A 217 -5.89 -5.66 -5.97
CA TYR A 217 -6.13 -7.08 -5.73
C TYR A 217 -7.04 -7.34 -4.53
N ALA A 218 -6.82 -6.61 -3.42
CA ALA A 218 -7.67 -6.72 -2.24
C ALA A 218 -9.14 -6.32 -2.49
N ALA A 219 -9.42 -5.55 -3.54
CA ALA A 219 -10.78 -5.25 -3.96
C ALA A 219 -11.31 -6.30 -4.96
N GLU A 220 -10.46 -6.82 -5.84
CA GLU A 220 -10.84 -7.70 -6.95
C GLU A 220 -11.17 -9.14 -6.50
N VAL A 221 -10.60 -9.60 -5.37
CA VAL A 221 -10.79 -10.98 -4.85
C VAL A 221 -12.03 -11.16 -3.97
N TRP A 222 -12.96 -10.20 -3.99
CA TRP A 222 -14.22 -10.30 -3.26
C TRP A 222 -15.40 -10.19 -4.21
N PRO A 223 -16.52 -10.88 -3.93
CA PRO A 223 -17.77 -10.68 -4.65
C PRO A 223 -18.16 -9.21 -4.69
N ALA A 224 -18.78 -8.78 -5.78
CA ALA A 224 -19.11 -7.37 -6.00
C ALA A 224 -19.86 -6.73 -4.81
N ALA A 225 -20.78 -7.46 -4.19
CA ALA A 225 -21.55 -7.01 -3.03
C ALA A 225 -20.70 -6.82 -1.76
N LEU A 226 -19.67 -7.65 -1.56
CA LEU A 226 -18.81 -7.66 -0.36
C LEU A 226 -17.49 -6.91 -0.55
N ARG A 227 -17.19 -6.40 -1.76
CA ARG A 227 -15.91 -5.81 -2.14
C ARG A 227 -15.44 -4.71 -1.19
N GLY A 228 -16.30 -3.77 -0.86
CA GLY A 228 -15.95 -2.66 0.05
C GLY A 228 -15.67 -3.14 1.47
N SER A 229 -16.52 -4.00 2.01
CA SER A 229 -16.37 -4.56 3.36
C SER A 229 -15.17 -5.50 3.44
N GLY A 230 -14.95 -6.35 2.43
CA GLY A 230 -13.84 -7.29 2.36
C GLY A 230 -12.49 -6.60 2.24
N MET A 231 -12.39 -5.58 1.37
CA MET A 231 -11.20 -4.74 1.27
C MET A 231 -10.93 -4.01 2.60
N GLY A 232 -11.96 -3.41 3.21
CA GLY A 232 -11.85 -2.73 4.50
C GLY A 232 -11.38 -3.66 5.61
N PHE A 233 -11.90 -4.89 5.66
CA PHE A 233 -11.49 -5.91 6.61
C PHE A 233 -10.01 -6.32 6.40
N GLY A 234 -9.63 -6.67 5.16
CA GLY A 234 -8.26 -7.09 4.84
C GLY A 234 -7.23 -5.99 5.12
N TYR A 235 -7.50 -4.77 4.68
CA TYR A 235 -6.64 -3.62 4.97
C TYR A 235 -6.64 -3.22 6.45
N GLY A 236 -7.80 -3.27 7.10
CA GLY A 236 -7.93 -2.96 8.52
C GLY A 236 -7.07 -3.87 9.37
N LEU A 237 -7.17 -5.18 9.19
CA LEU A 237 -6.30 -6.16 9.85
C LEU A 237 -4.84 -6.04 9.40
N GLY A 238 -4.58 -5.76 8.14
CA GLY A 238 -3.24 -5.53 7.62
C GLY A 238 -2.51 -4.37 8.32
N ASN A 239 -3.24 -3.35 8.78
CA ASN A 239 -2.65 -2.21 9.51
C ASN A 239 -2.07 -2.60 10.89
N PHE A 240 -2.44 -3.75 11.46
CA PHE A 240 -1.74 -4.28 12.64
C PHE A 240 -0.26 -4.53 12.36
N GLY A 241 0.14 -4.69 11.09
CA GLY A 241 1.54 -4.74 10.70
C GLY A 241 2.37 -3.53 11.12
N LYS A 242 1.74 -2.36 11.25
CA LYS A 242 2.40 -1.14 11.75
C LYS A 242 2.75 -1.22 13.24
N ILE A 243 2.09 -2.10 13.99
CA ILE A 243 2.37 -2.40 15.40
C ILE A 243 3.33 -3.59 15.47
N ILE A 244 3.04 -4.65 14.71
CA ILE A 244 3.82 -5.89 14.70
C ILE A 244 5.26 -5.64 14.24
N GLY A 245 5.48 -4.80 13.24
CA GLY A 245 6.81 -4.44 12.76
C GLY A 245 7.70 -3.85 13.87
N PRO A 246 7.37 -2.69 14.42
CA PRO A 246 8.13 -2.09 15.53
C PRO A 246 8.21 -2.98 16.78
N LEU A 247 7.13 -3.68 17.14
CA LEU A 247 7.13 -4.60 18.28
C LEU A 247 8.16 -5.73 18.13
N GLY A 248 8.19 -6.38 16.96
CA GLY A 248 9.17 -7.42 16.68
C GLY A 248 10.61 -6.89 16.68
N LEU A 249 10.84 -5.69 16.12
CA LEU A 249 12.15 -5.02 16.21
C LEU A 249 12.53 -4.70 17.66
N ALA A 250 11.59 -4.22 18.49
CA ALA A 250 11.83 -3.96 19.91
C ALA A 250 12.23 -5.23 20.65
N LEU A 251 11.56 -6.35 20.40
CA LEU A 251 11.87 -7.65 21.01
C LEU A 251 13.26 -8.15 20.60
N ILE A 252 13.66 -7.96 19.34
CA ILE A 252 14.98 -8.36 18.83
C ILE A 252 16.11 -7.57 19.52
N VAL A 253 15.87 -6.28 19.76
CA VAL A 253 16.86 -5.38 20.40
C VAL A 253 16.82 -5.51 21.94
N GLY A 254 15.75 -6.07 22.50
CA GLY A 254 15.52 -6.07 23.95
C GLY A 254 15.15 -4.67 24.48
N SER A 255 14.51 -3.84 23.63
CA SER A 255 14.12 -2.48 23.99
C SER A 255 12.76 -2.45 24.68
N SER A 256 12.63 -1.61 25.72
CA SER A 256 11.32 -1.29 26.31
C SER A 256 10.51 -0.30 25.48
N ASP A 257 11.15 0.42 24.56
CA ASP A 257 10.47 1.31 23.61
C ASP A 257 9.98 0.49 22.42
N ILE A 258 8.67 0.24 22.39
CA ILE A 258 7.99 -0.53 21.35
C ILE A 258 7.68 0.34 20.13
N VAL A 259 7.53 1.66 20.30
CA VAL A 259 7.10 2.56 19.23
C VAL A 259 8.26 2.91 18.32
N ALA A 260 9.42 3.18 18.90
CA ALA A 260 10.63 3.59 18.17
C ALA A 260 11.89 2.90 18.74
N PRO A 261 12.00 1.56 18.62
CA PRO A 261 13.14 0.84 19.12
C PRO A 261 14.42 1.28 18.42
N LYS A 262 15.46 1.58 19.22
CA LYS A 262 16.74 2.04 18.66
C LYS A 262 17.46 0.88 17.97
N ALA A 263 17.86 1.10 16.71
CA ALA A 263 18.65 0.15 15.96
C ALA A 263 20.05 0.01 16.56
N THR A 264 20.53 -1.23 16.65
CA THR A 264 21.90 -1.57 17.10
C THR A 264 22.57 -2.48 16.08
N LEU A 265 23.88 -2.40 15.95
CA LEU A 265 24.61 -3.21 14.97
C LEU A 265 24.35 -4.73 15.10
N PRO A 266 24.37 -5.35 16.30
CA PRO A 266 24.11 -6.79 16.45
C PRO A 266 22.67 -7.20 16.08
N ALA A 267 21.73 -6.25 16.08
CA ALA A 267 20.34 -6.52 15.78
C ALA A 267 20.01 -6.40 14.30
N ILE A 268 20.90 -5.91 13.43
CA ILE A 268 20.62 -5.67 12.01
C ILE A 268 20.23 -6.97 11.32
N GLU A 269 21.06 -7.99 11.42
CA GLU A 269 20.84 -9.26 10.73
C GLU A 269 19.53 -9.94 11.17
N PRO A 270 19.28 -10.20 12.45
CA PRO A 270 18.01 -10.81 12.86
C PRO A 270 16.79 -9.93 12.58
N ALA A 271 16.93 -8.60 12.61
CA ALA A 271 15.86 -7.69 12.24
C ALA A 271 15.51 -7.78 10.76
N MET A 272 16.51 -7.83 9.88
CA MET A 272 16.28 -7.97 8.44
C MET A 272 15.63 -9.33 8.12
N TYR A 273 16.02 -10.42 8.78
CA TYR A 273 15.39 -11.73 8.61
C TYR A 273 13.94 -11.75 9.13
N TYR A 274 13.68 -11.10 10.25
CA TYR A 274 12.32 -10.94 10.76
C TYR A 274 11.41 -10.22 9.74
N LEU A 275 11.86 -9.10 9.18
CA LEU A 275 11.10 -8.36 8.17
C LEU A 275 10.97 -9.15 6.85
N ALA A 276 12.03 -9.89 6.45
CA ALA A 276 12.00 -10.76 5.28
C ALA A 276 10.98 -11.89 5.44
N ALA A 277 10.86 -12.48 6.63
CA ALA A 277 9.87 -13.53 6.90
C ALA A 277 8.43 -13.03 6.64
N TRP A 278 8.11 -11.79 6.99
CA TRP A 278 6.81 -11.20 6.68
C TRP A 278 6.57 -11.00 5.17
N CYS A 279 7.60 -10.65 4.42
CA CYS A 279 7.51 -10.64 2.96
C CYS A 279 7.27 -12.05 2.40
N VAL A 280 7.95 -13.07 2.93
CA VAL A 280 7.72 -14.48 2.53
C VAL A 280 6.29 -14.90 2.84
N ILE A 281 5.75 -14.56 4.02
CA ILE A 281 4.35 -14.85 4.38
C ILE A 281 3.40 -14.22 3.35
N ALA A 282 3.63 -12.97 2.94
CA ALA A 282 2.83 -12.32 1.89
C ALA A 282 2.95 -13.05 0.55
N GLY A 283 4.16 -13.46 0.14
CA GLY A 283 4.40 -14.23 -1.08
C GLY A 283 3.71 -15.60 -1.06
N LEU A 284 3.80 -16.31 0.06
CA LEU A 284 3.11 -17.59 0.25
C LEU A 284 1.58 -17.42 0.25
N ALA A 285 1.05 -16.32 0.77
CA ALA A 285 -0.38 -16.03 0.71
C ALA A 285 -0.85 -15.88 -0.75
N PHE A 286 -0.10 -15.16 -1.60
CA PHE A 286 -0.38 -15.11 -3.03
C PHE A 286 -0.26 -16.47 -3.71
N LEU A 287 0.74 -17.28 -3.33
CA LEU A 287 0.99 -18.59 -3.93
C LEU A 287 -0.12 -19.59 -3.59
N ILE A 288 -0.53 -19.65 -2.32
CA ILE A 288 -1.45 -20.69 -1.82
C ILE A 288 -2.91 -20.28 -2.05
N TRP A 289 -3.28 -19.06 -1.66
CA TRP A 289 -4.66 -18.57 -1.70
C TRP A 289 -4.93 -17.59 -2.84
N GLY A 290 -3.90 -17.11 -3.52
CA GLY A 290 -4.07 -16.14 -4.61
C GLY A 290 -4.91 -16.70 -5.75
N ILE A 291 -5.84 -15.87 -6.23
CA ILE A 291 -6.65 -16.11 -7.42
C ILE A 291 -6.16 -15.17 -8.50
N GLU A 292 -5.97 -15.68 -9.72
CA GLU A 292 -5.66 -14.79 -10.84
C GLU A 292 -6.95 -14.16 -11.35
N VAL A 293 -6.95 -12.83 -11.38
CA VAL A 293 -8.11 -12.02 -11.78
C VAL A 293 -7.92 -11.34 -13.14
N LYS A 294 -6.70 -11.42 -13.71
CA LYS A 294 -6.40 -10.83 -15.01
C LYS A 294 -7.28 -11.42 -16.10
N GLY A 295 -7.94 -10.55 -16.87
CA GLY A 295 -8.73 -10.93 -18.02
C GLY A 295 -10.04 -11.65 -17.70
N ARG A 296 -10.43 -11.72 -16.43
CA ARG A 296 -11.71 -12.30 -16.02
C ARG A 296 -12.76 -11.23 -15.80
N SER A 297 -14.00 -11.54 -16.18
CA SER A 297 -15.16 -10.72 -15.84
C SER A 297 -15.47 -10.80 -14.34
N ILE A 298 -16.24 -9.86 -13.83
CA ILE A 298 -16.67 -9.87 -12.42
C ILE A 298 -17.48 -11.11 -12.12
N GLU A 299 -18.33 -11.55 -13.05
CA GLU A 299 -19.17 -12.72 -12.96
C GLU A 299 -18.35 -14.01 -12.92
N GLU A 300 -17.28 -14.11 -13.69
CA GLU A 300 -16.35 -15.25 -13.68
C GLU A 300 -15.56 -15.33 -12.36
N ILE A 301 -15.19 -14.17 -11.79
CA ILE A 301 -14.53 -14.11 -10.49
C ILE A 301 -15.49 -14.55 -9.39
N ASP A 302 -16.74 -14.03 -9.42
CA ASP A 302 -17.78 -14.39 -8.45
C ASP A 302 -18.09 -15.90 -8.49
N ALA A 303 -18.20 -16.49 -9.67
CA ALA A 303 -18.36 -17.94 -9.87
C ALA A 303 -17.16 -18.74 -9.32
N ALA A 304 -15.92 -18.27 -9.57
CA ALA A 304 -14.72 -18.91 -9.06
C ALA A 304 -14.59 -18.82 -7.52
N LEU A 305 -15.14 -17.79 -6.91
CA LEU A 305 -15.17 -17.59 -5.46
C LEU A 305 -16.26 -18.42 -4.77
N ALA A 306 -17.41 -18.59 -5.42
CA ALA A 306 -18.53 -19.35 -4.89
C ALA A 306 -18.22 -20.85 -4.74
N GLY A 307 -17.21 -21.37 -5.46
CA GLY A 307 -16.80 -22.77 -5.43
C GLY A 307 -17.88 -23.73 -5.99
N PRO A 308 -17.63 -25.04 -5.98
CA PRO A 308 -18.53 -26.02 -6.58
C PRO A 308 -19.89 -26.16 -5.85
N ARG A 309 -20.13 -25.45 -4.75
CA ARG A 309 -21.41 -25.49 -4.01
C ARG A 309 -22.50 -24.59 -4.59
N ALA A 310 -22.18 -23.57 -5.38
CA ALA A 310 -23.17 -22.67 -5.96
C ALA A 310 -23.67 -23.10 -7.36
N ALA A 311 -23.19 -24.22 -7.88
CA ALA A 311 -23.66 -24.79 -9.15
C ALA A 311 -24.75 -25.87 -8.96
N ALA A 312 -25.21 -26.07 -7.73
CA ALA A 312 -26.17 -27.15 -7.37
C ALA A 312 -27.51 -26.59 -6.80
N ASP A 313 -27.67 -25.27 -6.66
CA ASP A 313 -28.92 -24.56 -6.36
C ASP A 313 -29.34 -23.71 -7.57
#